data_d1cd3df2487ff9d21fea82ed59d89305
#
_entry.id   d1cd3df2487ff9d21fea82ed59d89305
#
_cell.length_a   1.000
_cell.length_b   1.000
_cell.length_c   1.000
_cell.angle_alpha   90.00
_cell.angle_beta   90.00
_cell.angle_gamma   90.00
#
_symmetry.space_group_name_H-M   'P 1'
#
loop_
_entity.id
_entity.type
_entity.pdbx_description
1 polymer ?
#
loop_
_entity_poly.entity_id
_entity_poly.type
_entity_poly.pdbx_seq_one_letter_code
_entity_poly.pdbx_strand_id
1 'polypeptide(L)'
;MVDIEVYGEIGEDLFSPSNMTAAKFSKALKDAGGDDVTVHVNSPGGSVFDANAMAEQIRAYSGHVTAKIEGLAASAASYFALTANKVVMGKSALMMIHNPSTYCIGGAEDMRKTADFLEKVRDTITVQYADKSGISRGEIEELMDAETWFTADDALERGFVDEVADGAPVTACITNDWLKSFKNAPADLKQAAAGDAGKTIHPSNSKQPDTGAVSAGAGAAPKRTVCVNGQFINY
;
A
#
# COMPACT_ATOMS: atom_id res chain seq x y z
N MET A 1 5.78 -14.66 20.92
CA MET A 1 5.57 -13.98 19.63
C MET A 1 4.31 -13.16 19.79
N VAL A 2 4.35 -11.92 19.46
CA VAL A 2 3.23 -10.95 19.61
C VAL A 2 2.70 -10.63 18.20
N ASP A 3 1.37 -10.62 18.03
CA ASP A 3 0.74 -10.30 16.76
C ASP A 3 0.25 -8.84 16.76
N ILE A 4 0.54 -8.10 15.69
CA ILE A 4 0.06 -6.73 15.46
C ILE A 4 -0.67 -6.70 14.12
N GLU A 5 -1.93 -6.26 14.12
CA GLU A 5 -2.73 -6.17 12.91
C GLU A 5 -2.66 -4.76 12.30
N VAL A 6 -2.31 -4.68 11.02
CA VAL A 6 -2.37 -3.48 10.18
C VAL A 6 -3.39 -3.73 9.07
N TYR A 7 -4.65 -3.64 9.47
CA TYR A 7 -5.80 -3.84 8.59
C TYR A 7 -6.50 -2.51 8.34
N GLY A 8 -6.90 -2.27 7.08
CA GLY A 8 -7.47 -0.99 6.68
C GLY A 8 -6.42 0.06 6.34
N GLU A 9 -6.81 1.33 6.30
CA GLU A 9 -5.92 2.44 5.92
C GLU A 9 -4.88 2.75 7.00
N ILE A 10 -3.72 3.25 6.56
CA ILE A 10 -2.67 3.79 7.42
C ILE A 10 -2.89 5.30 7.58
N GLY A 11 -2.97 5.75 8.84
CA GLY A 11 -3.18 7.16 9.18
C GLY A 11 -4.46 7.40 9.97
N GLU A 12 -4.66 8.65 10.37
CA GLU A 12 -5.87 9.06 11.08
C GLU A 12 -7.03 9.29 10.10
N ASP A 13 -8.17 8.70 10.44
CA ASP A 13 -9.45 9.01 9.82
C ASP A 13 -10.50 9.10 10.92
N LEU A 14 -11.20 10.24 10.96
CA LEU A 14 -12.26 10.49 11.94
C LEU A 14 -13.44 9.50 11.82
N PHE A 15 -13.61 8.90 10.65
CA PHE A 15 -14.71 7.99 10.33
C PHE A 15 -14.31 6.51 10.42
N SER A 16 -13.02 6.23 10.55
CA SER A 16 -12.47 4.86 10.59
C SER A 16 -11.49 4.70 11.76
N PRO A 17 -11.98 4.64 12.99
CA PRO A 17 -11.12 4.56 14.18
C PRO A 17 -10.30 3.27 14.27
N SER A 18 -10.60 2.28 13.45
CA SER A 18 -9.85 1.03 13.32
C SER A 18 -8.53 1.18 12.54
N ASN A 19 -8.35 2.28 11.81
CA ASN A 19 -7.13 2.52 11.05
C ASN A 19 -5.88 2.51 11.93
N MET A 20 -4.77 1.99 11.38
CA MET A 20 -3.48 1.97 12.07
C MET A 20 -2.77 3.31 11.90
N THR A 21 -2.37 3.92 13.01
CA THR A 21 -1.50 5.11 13.03
C THR A 21 -0.13 4.76 13.55
N ALA A 22 0.87 5.59 13.26
CA ALA A 22 2.21 5.44 13.82
C ALA A 22 2.22 5.41 15.35
N ALA A 23 1.32 6.15 15.99
CA ALA A 23 1.18 6.17 17.46
C ALA A 23 0.64 4.85 18.04
N LYS A 24 -0.38 4.26 17.38
CA LYS A 24 -0.92 2.95 17.78
C LYS A 24 0.13 1.86 17.57
N PHE A 25 0.84 1.89 16.45
CA PHE A 25 1.90 0.94 16.13
C PHE A 25 3.06 1.03 17.14
N SER A 26 3.50 2.25 17.47
CA SER A 26 4.52 2.48 18.50
C SER A 26 4.12 1.90 19.84
N LYS A 27 2.84 2.08 20.24
CA LYS A 27 2.34 1.50 21.48
C LYS A 27 2.39 -0.02 21.44
N ALA A 28 1.94 -0.65 20.35
CA ALA A 28 1.94 -2.10 20.21
C ALA A 28 3.37 -2.70 20.29
N LEU A 29 4.36 -2.07 19.63
CA LEU A 29 5.76 -2.49 19.74
C LEU A 29 6.33 -2.32 21.15
N LYS A 30 5.97 -1.23 21.86
CA LYS A 30 6.38 -1.05 23.26
C LYS A 30 5.77 -2.10 24.18
N ASP A 31 4.49 -2.41 23.96
CA ASP A 31 3.78 -3.44 24.74
C ASP A 31 4.38 -4.84 24.50
N ALA A 32 4.94 -5.09 23.31
CA ALA A 32 5.66 -6.32 22.97
C ALA A 32 7.03 -6.44 23.70
N GLY A 33 7.59 -5.34 24.21
CA GLY A 33 8.71 -5.36 25.14
C GLY A 33 10.02 -5.93 24.60
N GLY A 34 10.21 -6.04 23.29
CA GLY A 34 11.39 -6.61 22.63
C GLY A 34 11.22 -8.09 22.22
N ASP A 35 10.08 -8.69 22.48
CA ASP A 35 9.75 -10.03 21.97
C ASP A 35 9.61 -10.01 20.44
N ASP A 36 9.77 -11.17 19.80
CA ASP A 36 9.52 -11.31 18.37
C ASP A 36 8.06 -10.99 18.02
N VAL A 37 7.87 -10.23 16.95
CA VAL A 37 6.57 -9.70 16.50
C VAL A 37 6.24 -10.19 15.11
N THR A 38 4.99 -10.60 14.90
CA THR A 38 4.39 -10.75 13.58
C THR A 38 3.46 -9.58 13.29
N VAL A 39 3.71 -8.86 12.21
CA VAL A 39 2.83 -7.78 11.73
C VAL A 39 1.98 -8.33 10.58
N HIS A 40 0.70 -8.50 10.82
CA HIS A 40 -0.26 -8.94 9.82
C HIS A 40 -0.73 -7.75 8.98
N VAL A 41 -0.54 -7.82 7.67
CA VAL A 41 -0.81 -6.68 6.76
C VAL A 41 -1.94 -7.04 5.79
N ASN A 42 -2.99 -6.21 5.82
CA ASN A 42 -4.04 -6.18 4.82
C ASN A 42 -4.55 -4.75 4.64
N SER A 43 -3.83 -3.95 3.84
CA SER A 43 -4.00 -2.49 3.79
C SER A 43 -3.82 -1.94 2.38
N PRO A 44 -4.66 -0.97 1.96
CA PRO A 44 -4.50 -0.22 0.72
C PRO A 44 -3.40 0.86 0.82
N GLY A 45 -2.80 1.07 1.98
CA GLY A 45 -1.89 2.16 2.25
C GLY A 45 -2.56 3.33 2.94
N GLY A 46 -2.13 4.54 2.63
CA GLY A 46 -2.63 5.79 3.22
C GLY A 46 -1.52 6.79 3.48
N SER A 47 -1.41 7.29 4.71
CA SER A 47 -0.41 8.30 5.08
C SER A 47 1.02 7.80 4.94
N VAL A 48 1.77 8.41 4.02
CA VAL A 48 3.21 8.11 3.84
C VAL A 48 4.00 8.47 5.09
N PHE A 49 3.61 9.52 5.83
CA PHE A 49 4.32 9.93 7.04
C PHE A 49 4.13 8.95 8.19
N ASP A 50 2.91 8.43 8.37
CA ASP A 50 2.67 7.37 9.34
C ASP A 50 3.44 6.10 8.96
N ALA A 51 3.41 5.70 7.69
CA ALA A 51 4.15 4.55 7.19
C ALA A 51 5.66 4.70 7.40
N ASN A 52 6.24 5.89 7.13
CA ASN A 52 7.64 6.19 7.42
C ASN A 52 7.97 6.06 8.90
N ALA A 53 7.12 6.62 9.77
CA ALA A 53 7.33 6.51 11.20
C ALA A 53 7.23 5.06 11.70
N MET A 54 6.28 4.27 11.15
CA MET A 54 6.17 2.84 11.44
C MET A 54 7.40 2.07 10.95
N ALA A 55 7.92 2.40 9.76
CA ALA A 55 9.12 1.81 9.21
C ALA A 55 10.35 2.06 10.11
N GLU A 56 10.54 3.30 10.58
CA GLU A 56 11.62 3.63 11.52
C GLU A 56 11.45 2.93 12.88
N GLN A 57 10.23 2.73 13.33
CA GLN A 57 9.96 1.98 14.56
C GLN A 57 10.33 0.51 14.42
N ILE A 58 10.07 -0.12 13.25
CA ILE A 58 10.54 -1.48 12.95
C ILE A 58 12.07 -1.55 12.98
N ARG A 59 12.77 -0.61 12.30
CA ARG A 59 14.24 -0.58 12.27
C ARG A 59 14.87 -0.41 13.65
N ALA A 60 14.21 0.36 14.52
CA ALA A 60 14.67 0.62 15.87
C ALA A 60 14.27 -0.46 16.89
N TYR A 61 13.41 -1.40 16.51
CA TYR A 61 12.92 -2.41 17.40
C TYR A 61 13.98 -3.47 17.70
N SER A 62 14.10 -3.88 18.98
CA SER A 62 15.15 -4.82 19.41
C SER A 62 14.85 -6.30 19.12
N GLY A 63 13.56 -6.65 18.97
CA GLY A 63 13.13 -7.99 18.61
C GLY A 63 13.08 -8.20 17.09
N HIS A 64 12.84 -9.43 16.67
CA HIS A 64 12.67 -9.75 15.25
C HIS A 64 11.24 -9.43 14.78
N VAL A 65 11.10 -8.69 13.68
CA VAL A 65 9.81 -8.35 13.09
C VAL A 65 9.61 -9.13 11.79
N THR A 66 8.54 -9.92 11.73
CA THR A 66 8.07 -10.56 10.50
C THR A 66 6.83 -9.85 9.99
N ALA A 67 6.86 -9.27 8.80
CA ALA A 67 5.67 -8.79 8.13
C ALA A 67 5.02 -9.93 7.34
N LYS A 68 3.72 -10.16 7.55
CA LYS A 68 2.94 -11.18 6.86
C LYS A 68 1.84 -10.52 6.05
N ILE A 69 2.04 -10.44 4.74
CA ILE A 69 1.06 -9.89 3.80
C ILE A 69 0.00 -10.95 3.54
N GLU A 70 -1.22 -10.72 4.04
CA GLU A 70 -2.26 -11.74 4.02
C GLU A 70 -3.26 -11.56 2.89
N GLY A 71 -3.58 -10.32 2.50
CA GLY A 71 -4.49 -10.02 1.41
C GLY A 71 -3.93 -8.97 0.48
N LEU A 72 -3.64 -7.79 1.01
CA LEU A 72 -3.14 -6.65 0.25
C LEU A 72 -2.07 -5.89 1.03
N ALA A 73 -1.00 -5.54 0.35
CA ALA A 73 -0.07 -4.49 0.78
C ALA A 73 0.14 -3.52 -0.38
N ALA A 74 -0.63 -2.43 -0.41
CA ALA A 74 -0.55 -1.45 -1.48
C ALA A 74 0.00 -0.12 -0.98
N SER A 75 0.73 0.62 -1.87
CA SER A 75 1.18 1.99 -1.58
C SER A 75 1.98 2.07 -0.28
N ALA A 76 1.60 2.95 0.65
CA ALA A 76 2.27 3.12 1.94
C ALA A 76 2.37 1.82 2.76
N ALA A 77 1.44 0.88 2.59
CA ALA A 77 1.47 -0.41 3.27
C ALA A 77 2.55 -1.34 2.73
N SER A 78 2.79 -1.37 1.40
CA SER A 78 3.92 -2.12 0.84
C SER A 78 5.24 -1.55 1.33
N TYR A 79 5.38 -0.23 1.26
CA TYR A 79 6.57 0.48 1.69
C TYR A 79 6.96 0.15 3.15
N PHE A 80 6.01 0.23 4.07
CA PHE A 80 6.28 -0.05 5.48
C PHE A 80 6.56 -1.55 5.74
N ALA A 81 5.77 -2.46 5.12
CA ALA A 81 5.92 -3.90 5.31
C ALA A 81 7.32 -4.41 4.91
N LEU A 82 7.89 -3.84 3.85
CA LEU A 82 9.20 -4.21 3.33
C LEU A 82 10.37 -3.81 4.25
N THR A 83 10.14 -3.05 5.33
CA THR A 83 11.17 -2.73 6.34
C THR A 83 11.34 -3.81 7.41
N ALA A 84 10.45 -4.80 7.47
CA ALA A 84 10.55 -5.89 8.40
C ALA A 84 11.81 -6.77 8.14
N ASN A 85 12.29 -7.43 9.19
CA ASN A 85 13.43 -8.34 9.09
C ASN A 85 13.14 -9.52 8.15
N LYS A 86 11.88 -9.97 8.11
CA LYS A 86 11.39 -10.98 7.19
C LYS A 86 10.03 -10.57 6.65
N VAL A 87 9.82 -10.74 5.35
CA VAL A 87 8.55 -10.47 4.68
C VAL A 87 8.02 -11.77 4.08
N VAL A 88 6.86 -12.19 4.55
CA VAL A 88 6.16 -13.38 4.08
C VAL A 88 4.87 -12.95 3.39
N MET A 89 4.61 -13.44 2.21
CA MET A 89 3.40 -13.08 1.45
C MET A 89 2.54 -14.31 1.21
N GLY A 90 1.26 -14.21 1.54
CA GLY A 90 0.29 -15.26 1.24
C GLY A 90 0.15 -15.45 -0.27
N LYS A 91 0.02 -16.70 -0.73
CA LYS A 91 -0.04 -17.05 -2.17
C LYS A 91 -1.12 -16.31 -2.96
N SER A 92 -2.23 -15.96 -2.31
CA SER A 92 -3.33 -15.21 -2.92
C SER A 92 -3.28 -13.70 -2.64
N ALA A 93 -2.26 -13.22 -1.92
CA ALA A 93 -2.10 -11.82 -1.62
C ALA A 93 -1.57 -11.03 -2.83
N LEU A 94 -1.78 -9.73 -2.80
CA LEU A 94 -1.27 -8.79 -3.79
C LEU A 94 -0.43 -7.71 -3.13
N MET A 95 0.57 -7.24 -3.84
CA MET A 95 1.35 -6.08 -3.47
C MET A 95 1.28 -5.04 -4.59
N MET A 96 1.31 -3.74 -4.24
CA MET A 96 1.31 -2.68 -5.24
C MET A 96 2.22 -1.54 -4.82
N ILE A 97 2.98 -1.03 -5.81
CA ILE A 97 3.81 0.15 -5.66
C ILE A 97 3.42 1.22 -6.67
N HIS A 98 3.42 2.47 -6.24
CA HIS A 98 3.15 3.63 -7.10
C HIS A 98 3.78 4.91 -6.54
N ASN A 99 3.72 5.98 -7.33
CA ASN A 99 4.18 7.30 -6.91
C ASN A 99 3.30 7.89 -5.79
N PRO A 100 3.88 8.65 -4.86
CA PRO A 100 3.12 9.37 -3.86
C PRO A 100 2.20 10.39 -4.53
N SER A 101 1.03 10.59 -3.95
CA SER A 101 0.04 11.56 -4.42
C SER A 101 -0.56 12.35 -3.26
N THR A 102 -1.00 13.57 -3.55
CA THR A 102 -1.72 14.39 -2.58
C THR A 102 -2.71 15.30 -3.28
N TYR A 103 -3.60 15.90 -2.50
CA TYR A 103 -4.47 16.96 -2.96
C TYR A 103 -3.80 18.32 -2.69
N CYS A 104 -3.79 19.21 -3.68
CA CYS A 104 -3.30 20.57 -3.54
C CYS A 104 -4.34 21.55 -4.05
N ILE A 105 -4.62 22.57 -3.26
CA ILE A 105 -5.49 23.69 -3.64
C ILE A 105 -4.69 24.96 -3.41
N GLY A 106 -4.56 25.76 -4.47
CA GLY A 106 -3.77 27.00 -4.42
C GLY A 106 -3.49 27.55 -5.80
N GLY A 107 -2.60 28.53 -5.88
CA GLY A 107 -2.13 29.09 -7.13
C GLY A 107 -1.04 28.25 -7.80
N ALA A 108 -0.56 28.70 -8.96
CA ALA A 108 0.46 27.97 -9.72
C ALA A 108 1.76 27.71 -8.93
N GLU A 109 2.13 28.63 -8.04
CA GLU A 109 3.32 28.50 -7.19
C GLU A 109 3.13 27.40 -6.13
N ASP A 110 1.94 27.30 -5.54
CA ASP A 110 1.63 26.26 -4.56
C ASP A 110 1.64 24.86 -5.20
N MET A 111 1.14 24.77 -6.45
CA MET A 111 1.20 23.54 -7.24
C MET A 111 2.64 23.09 -7.50
N ARG A 112 3.54 24.02 -7.87
CA ARG A 112 4.96 23.69 -8.09
C ARG A 112 5.62 23.21 -6.81
N LYS A 113 5.43 23.91 -5.70
CA LYS A 113 5.98 23.50 -4.39
C LYS A 113 5.48 22.13 -3.97
N THR A 114 4.22 21.83 -4.24
CA THR A 114 3.65 20.49 -3.94
C THR A 114 4.27 19.44 -4.84
N ALA A 115 4.50 19.73 -6.13
CA ALA A 115 5.18 18.80 -7.03
C ALA A 115 6.62 18.53 -6.55
N ASP A 116 7.41 19.58 -6.28
CA ASP A 116 8.78 19.44 -5.76
C ASP A 116 8.83 18.64 -4.44
N PHE A 117 7.80 18.78 -3.60
CA PHE A 117 7.68 18.03 -2.37
C PHE A 117 7.39 16.55 -2.64
N LEU A 118 6.47 16.22 -3.55
CA LEU A 118 6.16 14.84 -3.93
C LEU A 118 7.37 14.13 -4.55
N GLU A 119 8.20 14.84 -5.34
CA GLU A 119 9.45 14.29 -5.87
C GLU A 119 10.40 13.87 -4.74
N LYS A 120 10.58 14.70 -3.71
CA LYS A 120 11.41 14.33 -2.55
C LYS A 120 10.87 13.09 -1.80
N VAL A 121 9.56 13.01 -1.65
CA VAL A 121 8.92 11.83 -1.04
C VAL A 121 9.14 10.61 -1.91
N ARG A 122 8.97 10.73 -3.25
CA ARG A 122 9.24 9.67 -4.23
C ARG A 122 10.66 9.15 -4.09
N ASP A 123 11.67 10.03 -4.05
CA ASP A 123 13.08 9.64 -3.91
C ASP A 123 13.31 8.78 -2.67
N THR A 124 12.71 9.16 -1.54
CA THR A 124 12.83 8.41 -0.28
C THR A 124 12.23 7.01 -0.39
N ILE A 125 11.06 6.89 -1.00
CA ILE A 125 10.35 5.62 -1.19
C ILE A 125 11.11 4.72 -2.17
N THR A 126 11.61 5.30 -3.28
CA THR A 126 12.39 4.59 -4.30
C THR A 126 13.62 3.90 -3.71
N VAL A 127 14.35 4.61 -2.84
CA VAL A 127 15.52 4.04 -2.16
C VAL A 127 15.16 2.79 -1.38
N GLN A 128 14.08 2.84 -0.62
CA GLN A 128 13.68 1.72 0.21
C GLN A 128 13.24 0.50 -0.60
N TYR A 129 12.50 0.69 -1.67
CA TYR A 129 12.15 -0.41 -2.58
C TYR A 129 13.40 -1.01 -3.24
N ALA A 130 14.34 -0.16 -3.67
CA ALA A 130 15.59 -0.60 -4.28
C ALA A 130 16.47 -1.38 -3.28
N ASP A 131 16.59 -0.89 -2.06
CA ASP A 131 17.40 -1.53 -1.00
C ASP A 131 16.84 -2.92 -0.62
N LYS A 132 15.51 -3.08 -0.57
CA LYS A 132 14.88 -4.36 -0.25
C LYS A 132 14.99 -5.36 -1.40
N SER A 133 14.70 -4.93 -2.62
CA SER A 133 14.60 -5.83 -3.79
C SER A 133 15.94 -6.08 -4.49
N GLY A 134 16.90 -5.18 -4.35
CA GLY A 134 18.14 -5.18 -5.14
C GLY A 134 17.96 -4.67 -6.59
N ILE A 135 16.75 -4.23 -6.95
CA ILE A 135 16.43 -3.63 -8.26
C ILE A 135 17.01 -2.21 -8.32
N SER A 136 17.45 -1.79 -9.52
CA SER A 136 17.97 -0.44 -9.69
C SER A 136 16.91 0.64 -9.43
N ARG A 137 17.33 1.82 -8.92
CA ARG A 137 16.42 2.94 -8.66
C ARG A 137 15.62 3.33 -9.88
N GLY A 138 16.24 3.38 -11.07
CA GLY A 138 15.56 3.73 -12.30
C GLY A 138 14.45 2.75 -12.65
N GLU A 139 14.67 1.44 -12.49
CA GLU A 139 13.64 0.43 -12.70
C GLU A 139 12.53 0.51 -11.65
N ILE A 140 12.85 0.79 -10.38
CA ILE A 140 11.82 1.04 -9.35
C ILE A 140 10.97 2.26 -9.71
N GLU A 141 11.58 3.34 -10.21
CA GLU A 141 10.84 4.53 -10.66
C GLU A 141 9.88 4.21 -11.81
N GLU A 142 10.31 3.41 -12.78
CA GLU A 142 9.45 2.95 -13.88
C GLU A 142 8.27 2.10 -13.36
N LEU A 143 8.53 1.19 -12.42
CA LEU A 143 7.49 0.37 -11.78
C LEU A 143 6.50 1.22 -10.98
N MET A 144 6.97 2.26 -10.28
CA MET A 144 6.11 3.20 -9.55
C MET A 144 5.29 4.08 -10.50
N ASP A 145 5.88 4.55 -11.61
CA ASP A 145 5.19 5.35 -12.63
C ASP A 145 4.05 4.55 -13.28
N ALA A 146 4.27 3.26 -13.47
CA ALA A 146 3.28 2.33 -14.03
C ALA A 146 2.18 1.90 -13.04
N GLU A 147 2.29 2.25 -11.74
CA GLU A 147 1.41 1.67 -10.69
C GLU A 147 1.39 0.14 -10.83
N THR A 148 2.49 -0.49 -10.43
CA THR A 148 2.69 -1.92 -10.68
C THR A 148 2.11 -2.78 -9.57
N TRP A 149 1.36 -3.79 -9.97
CA TRP A 149 0.76 -4.80 -9.13
C TRP A 149 1.52 -6.12 -9.25
N PHE A 150 1.83 -6.75 -8.13
CA PHE A 150 2.57 -7.99 -8.04
C PHE A 150 1.72 -9.08 -7.41
N THR A 151 1.76 -10.28 -8.00
CA THR A 151 1.38 -11.51 -7.31
C THR A 151 2.46 -11.88 -6.30
N ALA A 152 2.18 -12.86 -5.44
CA ALA A 152 3.17 -13.33 -4.48
C ALA A 152 4.43 -13.88 -5.17
N ASP A 153 4.25 -14.60 -6.28
CA ASP A 153 5.35 -15.17 -7.06
C ASP A 153 6.18 -14.06 -7.74
N ASP A 154 5.52 -13.02 -8.32
CA ASP A 154 6.22 -11.86 -8.90
C ASP A 154 7.03 -11.10 -7.85
N ALA A 155 6.45 -10.92 -6.65
CA ALA A 155 7.11 -10.21 -5.56
C ALA A 155 8.33 -10.97 -5.03
N LEU A 156 8.24 -12.31 -4.97
CA LEU A 156 9.36 -13.17 -4.58
C LEU A 156 10.47 -13.15 -5.64
N GLU A 157 10.14 -13.32 -6.92
CA GLU A 157 11.10 -13.30 -8.03
C GLU A 157 11.88 -11.98 -8.09
N ARG A 158 11.21 -10.87 -7.77
CA ARG A 158 11.82 -9.53 -7.76
C ARG A 158 12.48 -9.15 -6.44
N GLY A 159 12.51 -10.03 -5.45
CA GLY A 159 13.20 -9.80 -4.17
C GLY A 159 12.47 -8.86 -3.21
N PHE A 160 11.21 -8.51 -3.47
CA PHE A 160 10.42 -7.70 -2.54
C PHE A 160 10.03 -8.50 -1.29
N VAL A 161 9.74 -9.78 -1.42
CA VAL A 161 9.40 -10.66 -0.31
C VAL A 161 10.39 -11.81 -0.18
N ASP A 162 10.51 -12.36 1.02
CA ASP A 162 11.50 -13.39 1.35
C ASP A 162 10.91 -14.80 1.22
N GLU A 163 9.58 -14.93 1.30
CA GLU A 163 8.89 -16.21 1.31
C GLU A 163 7.44 -16.07 0.83
N VAL A 164 6.95 -17.05 0.08
CA VAL A 164 5.52 -17.22 -0.22
C VAL A 164 4.97 -18.33 0.65
N ALA A 165 3.97 -18.01 1.47
CA ALA A 165 3.33 -18.98 2.34
C ALA A 165 2.13 -19.64 1.66
N ASP A 166 2.09 -20.98 1.69
CA ASP A 166 0.88 -21.73 1.42
C ASP A 166 -0.08 -21.57 2.61
N GLY A 167 -1.02 -20.65 2.52
CA GLY A 167 -1.98 -20.33 3.58
C GLY A 167 -3.42 -20.56 3.15
N ALA A 168 -4.32 -20.68 4.15
CA ALA A 168 -5.74 -20.60 3.90
C ALA A 168 -6.06 -19.27 3.20
N PRO A 169 -7.01 -19.24 2.24
CA PRO A 169 -7.38 -18.02 1.58
C PRO A 169 -7.84 -17.00 2.62
N VAL A 170 -7.08 -15.93 2.79
CA VAL A 170 -7.53 -14.81 3.60
C VAL A 170 -8.59 -14.10 2.78
N THR A 171 -9.76 -13.92 3.37
CA THR A 171 -10.82 -13.12 2.77
C THR A 171 -10.30 -11.68 2.74
N ALA A 172 -9.72 -11.28 1.61
CA ALA A 172 -9.26 -9.91 1.44
C ALA A 172 -10.48 -9.00 1.51
N CYS A 173 -10.61 -8.23 2.58
CA CYS A 173 -11.60 -7.16 2.67
C CYS A 173 -11.19 -5.99 1.79
N ILE A 174 -11.03 -6.24 0.49
CA ILE A 174 -10.79 -5.18 -0.50
C ILE A 174 -12.14 -4.54 -0.78
N THR A 175 -12.31 -3.31 -0.34
CA THR A 175 -13.55 -2.57 -0.63
C THR A 175 -13.46 -1.94 -2.02
N ASN A 176 -14.62 -1.80 -2.67
CA ASN A 176 -14.73 -1.09 -3.95
C ASN A 176 -14.16 0.33 -3.90
N ASP A 177 -14.25 0.99 -2.75
CA ASP A 177 -13.79 2.37 -2.59
C ASP A 177 -12.28 2.47 -2.61
N TRP A 178 -11.55 1.50 -2.05
CA TRP A 178 -10.10 1.45 -2.16
C TRP A 178 -9.63 1.26 -3.60
N LEU A 179 -10.28 0.35 -4.35
CA LEU A 179 -9.90 0.07 -5.74
C LEU A 179 -10.14 1.25 -6.69
N LYS A 180 -11.08 2.13 -6.36
CA LYS A 180 -11.32 3.36 -7.15
C LYS A 180 -10.19 4.38 -7.08
N SER A 181 -9.38 4.33 -6.02
CA SER A 181 -8.23 5.24 -5.86
C SER A 181 -7.02 4.84 -6.71
N PHE A 182 -7.00 3.60 -7.23
CA PHE A 182 -5.92 3.07 -8.06
C PHE A 182 -6.28 3.10 -9.54
N LYS A 183 -5.33 3.57 -10.39
CA LYS A 183 -5.52 3.72 -11.84
C LYS A 183 -5.55 2.38 -12.56
N ASN A 184 -4.58 1.52 -12.24
CA ASN A 184 -4.28 0.28 -12.95
C ASN A 184 -4.63 -0.98 -12.14
N ALA A 185 -5.54 -0.87 -11.13
CA ALA A 185 -5.97 -2.03 -10.37
C ALA A 185 -6.50 -3.14 -11.31
N PRO A 186 -6.07 -4.40 -11.11
CA PRO A 186 -6.47 -5.53 -11.95
C PRO A 186 -7.99 -5.64 -12.11
N ALA A 187 -8.45 -5.96 -13.33
CA ALA A 187 -9.88 -6.03 -13.64
C ALA A 187 -10.61 -7.07 -12.79
N ASP A 188 -9.94 -8.16 -12.49
CA ASP A 188 -10.45 -9.25 -11.65
C ASP A 188 -10.73 -8.77 -10.22
N LEU A 189 -9.88 -7.89 -9.66
CA LEU A 189 -10.12 -7.26 -8.36
C LEU A 189 -11.32 -6.32 -8.39
N LYS A 190 -11.45 -5.52 -9.47
CA LYS A 190 -12.59 -4.61 -9.65
C LYS A 190 -13.90 -5.37 -9.78
N GLN A 191 -13.91 -6.51 -10.47
CA GLN A 191 -15.09 -7.38 -10.59
C GLN A 191 -15.45 -8.06 -9.27
N ALA A 192 -14.46 -8.53 -8.55
CA ALA A 192 -14.67 -9.22 -7.28
C ALA A 192 -15.16 -8.30 -6.17
N ALA A 193 -14.68 -7.07 -6.13
CA ALA A 193 -15.17 -6.05 -5.21
C ALA A 193 -16.57 -5.53 -5.59
N ALA A 194 -17.01 -5.69 -6.86
CA ALA A 194 -18.36 -5.36 -7.31
C ALA A 194 -19.41 -6.45 -7.04
N GLY A 195 -18.96 -7.69 -6.79
CA GLY A 195 -19.80 -8.84 -6.47
C GLY A 195 -19.66 -9.23 -5.02
N ASP A 196 -20.78 -9.24 -4.33
CA ASP A 196 -21.06 -9.74 -2.98
C ASP A 196 -19.86 -10.08 -2.05
N ALA A 197 -19.76 -9.39 -0.92
CA ALA A 197 -18.79 -9.63 0.13
C ALA A 197 -18.84 -11.10 0.59
N GLY A 198 -17.89 -11.93 0.17
CA GLY A 198 -17.79 -13.32 0.62
C GLY A 198 -17.19 -14.31 -0.36
N LYS A 199 -16.80 -13.93 -1.57
CA LYS A 199 -16.13 -14.86 -2.50
C LYS A 199 -14.62 -14.67 -2.49
N THR A 200 -13.93 -15.76 -2.19
CA THR A 200 -12.47 -15.90 -2.31
C THR A 200 -12.03 -15.65 -3.76
N ILE A 201 -11.12 -14.69 -3.96
CA ILE A 201 -10.56 -14.38 -5.27
C ILE A 201 -9.20 -15.03 -5.38
N HIS A 202 -9.02 -15.86 -6.40
CA HIS A 202 -7.71 -16.32 -6.83
C HIS A 202 -7.28 -15.46 -8.03
N PRO A 203 -6.18 -14.71 -7.99
CA PRO A 203 -5.66 -14.03 -9.16
C PRO A 203 -5.28 -15.09 -10.20
N SER A 204 -5.92 -15.07 -11.37
CA SER A 204 -5.50 -15.87 -12.49
C SER A 204 -4.22 -15.29 -13.06
N ASN A 205 -3.25 -16.13 -13.35
CA ASN A 205 -1.96 -15.79 -13.95
C ASN A 205 -2.18 -15.29 -15.41
N SER A 206 -2.68 -14.05 -15.57
CA SER A 206 -2.88 -13.43 -16.87
C SER A 206 -1.71 -12.51 -17.17
N LYS A 207 -0.96 -12.85 -18.21
CA LYS A 207 0.09 -12.03 -18.84
C LYS A 207 -0.35 -10.58 -18.93
N GLN A 208 0.54 -9.67 -18.50
CA GLN A 208 0.43 -8.23 -18.66
C GLN A 208 -0.04 -7.86 -20.08
N PRO A 209 -1.05 -7.01 -20.26
CA PRO A 209 -1.48 -6.63 -21.60
C PRO A 209 -0.45 -5.71 -22.25
N ASP A 210 -0.15 -6.03 -23.48
CA ASP A 210 0.63 -5.24 -24.42
C ASP A 210 0.11 -3.81 -24.54
N THR A 211 0.99 -2.84 -24.53
CA THR A 211 0.67 -1.41 -24.64
C THR A 211 0.08 -1.08 -26.00
N GLY A 212 -1.23 -1.02 -26.10
CA GLY A 212 -1.94 -0.66 -27.31
C GLY A 212 -3.20 0.15 -27.07
N ALA A 213 -3.14 1.40 -27.48
CA ALA A 213 -4.22 2.33 -27.88
C ALA A 213 -5.37 2.66 -26.88
N VAL A 214 -5.33 3.92 -26.48
CA VAL A 214 -6.36 4.69 -25.77
C VAL A 214 -7.60 4.89 -26.64
N SER A 215 -8.78 4.57 -26.13
CA SER A 215 -10.03 5.18 -26.60
C SER A 215 -10.77 5.85 -25.44
N ALA A 216 -11.03 7.14 -25.57
CA ALA A 216 -11.68 7.97 -24.58
C ALA A 216 -13.20 7.69 -24.57
N GLY A 217 -13.71 7.35 -23.39
CA GLY A 217 -15.15 7.31 -23.09
C GLY A 217 -15.45 8.22 -21.91
N ALA A 218 -16.19 9.30 -22.15
CA ALA A 218 -16.59 10.26 -21.14
C ALA A 218 -17.70 9.68 -20.25
N GLY A 219 -17.40 9.44 -18.98
CA GLY A 219 -18.37 9.13 -17.93
C GLY A 219 -18.31 10.19 -16.82
N ALA A 220 -19.48 10.65 -16.36
CA ALA A 220 -19.60 11.71 -15.36
C ALA A 220 -18.80 11.42 -14.07
N ALA A 221 -18.03 12.40 -13.61
CA ALA A 221 -17.21 12.30 -12.42
C ALA A 221 -18.06 12.23 -11.14
N PRO A 222 -17.71 11.40 -10.17
CA PRO A 222 -18.35 11.38 -8.86
C PRO A 222 -18.07 12.68 -8.10
N LYS A 223 -19.05 13.17 -7.34
CA LYS A 223 -18.90 14.31 -6.45
C LYS A 223 -17.81 14.03 -5.41
N ARG A 224 -16.83 14.89 -5.33
CA ARG A 224 -15.71 14.75 -4.40
C ARG A 224 -15.84 15.74 -3.24
N THR A 225 -15.61 15.23 -2.04
CA THR A 225 -15.53 16.06 -0.83
C THR A 225 -14.06 16.36 -0.52
N VAL A 226 -13.72 17.60 -0.35
CA VAL A 226 -12.37 18.06 0.00
C VAL A 226 -12.41 18.85 1.30
N CYS A 227 -11.50 18.59 2.22
CA CYS A 227 -11.36 19.36 3.46
C CYS A 227 -10.35 20.51 3.24
N VAL A 228 -10.81 21.75 3.38
CA VAL A 228 -9.97 22.95 3.31
C VAL A 228 -10.13 23.71 4.61
N ASN A 229 -9.05 23.97 5.34
CA ASN A 229 -9.07 24.66 6.63
C ASN A 229 -10.09 24.10 7.62
N GLY A 230 -10.24 22.77 7.68
CA GLY A 230 -11.19 22.12 8.57
C GLY A 230 -12.66 22.16 8.13
N GLN A 231 -12.95 22.65 6.92
CA GLN A 231 -14.28 22.62 6.32
C GLN A 231 -14.35 21.69 5.11
N PHE A 232 -15.41 20.89 5.03
CA PHE A 232 -15.66 19.97 3.90
C PHE A 232 -16.42 20.68 2.79
N ILE A 233 -15.87 20.68 1.57
CA ILE A 233 -16.47 21.26 0.36
C ILE A 233 -16.74 20.13 -0.62
N ASN A 234 -18.01 20.03 -1.11
CA ASN A 234 -18.42 19.07 -2.13
C ASN A 234 -18.45 19.76 -3.51
N TYR A 235 -17.86 19.10 -4.56
CA TYR A 235 -17.93 19.54 -5.95
C TYR A 235 -18.73 18.58 -6.80
#